data_5b84aa3e162c42cb53cc51a661bf9bfe
#
_entry.id   5b84aa3e162c42cb53cc51a661bf9bfe
#
_cell.length_a   1.000
_cell.length_b   1.000
_cell.length_c   1.000
_cell.angle_alpha   90.00
_cell.angle_beta   90.00
_cell.angle_gamma   90.00
#
_symmetry.space_group_name_H-M   'P 1'
#
loop_
_entity.id
_entity.type
_entity.pdbx_description
1 polymer ?
#
loop_
_entity_poly.entity_id
_entity_poly.type
_entity_poly.pdbx_seq_one_letter_code
_entity_poly.pdbx_strand_id
1 'polypeptide(L)'
;MSNLGNKEIFAKNLAYYLARSGRDQKEVAEVVGVAPSTFNEWMRAKKYPRIDKIEILANYFGILKSDLIEDSSEDGYSPSELQLTEGEKVLLDLFNRVPEDQQQLVLQMIRAALGSQGQ
;
A
#
# COMPACT_ATOMS: atom_id res chain seq x y z
N MET A 1 -11.63 17.46 12.68
CA MET A 1 -10.23 17.81 12.51
C MET A 1 -9.64 17.16 11.29
N SER A 2 -8.85 17.90 10.56
CA SER A 2 -8.24 17.38 9.34
C SER A 2 -7.07 16.46 9.66
N ASN A 3 -6.97 15.37 8.92
CA ASN A 3 -5.84 14.47 9.04
C ASN A 3 -4.68 14.87 8.12
N LEU A 4 -4.91 15.87 7.30
CA LEU A 4 -3.87 16.36 6.40
C LEU A 4 -2.79 17.05 7.22
N GLY A 5 -1.54 16.71 6.95
CA GLY A 5 -0.43 17.29 7.66
C GLY A 5 -0.15 16.66 9.00
N ASN A 6 -0.83 15.57 9.32
CA ASN A 6 -0.61 14.90 10.59
C ASN A 6 0.66 14.06 10.53
N LYS A 7 1.67 14.49 11.28
CA LYS A 7 2.97 13.83 11.25
C LYS A 7 2.92 12.39 11.75
N GLU A 8 2.09 12.16 12.74
CA GLU A 8 2.01 10.84 13.34
C GLU A 8 1.36 9.83 12.42
N ILE A 9 0.30 10.26 11.73
CA ILE A 9 -0.37 9.40 10.77
C ILE A 9 0.58 9.08 9.61
N PHE A 10 1.26 10.10 9.12
CA PHE A 10 2.21 9.89 8.04
C PHE A 10 3.33 8.94 8.46
N ALA A 11 3.86 9.12 9.65
CA ALA A 11 4.95 8.27 10.14
C ALA A 11 4.50 6.81 10.24
N LYS A 12 3.29 6.61 10.73
CA LYS A 12 2.75 5.25 10.84
C LYS A 12 2.60 4.61 9.48
N ASN A 13 2.03 5.35 8.53
CA ASN A 13 1.84 4.81 7.19
C ASN A 13 3.18 4.56 6.49
N LEU A 14 4.12 5.47 6.67
CA LEU A 14 5.44 5.32 6.06
C LEU A 14 6.13 4.07 6.59
N ALA A 15 6.07 3.86 7.90
CA ALA A 15 6.66 2.66 8.49
C ALA A 15 6.03 1.40 7.94
N TYR A 16 4.71 1.43 7.76
CA TYR A 16 3.99 0.28 7.25
C TYR A 16 4.46 -0.08 5.84
N TYR A 17 4.52 0.90 4.95
CA TYR A 17 4.91 0.60 3.57
C TYR A 17 6.40 0.31 3.44
N LEU A 18 7.21 0.95 4.27
CA LEU A 18 8.64 0.66 4.28
C LEU A 18 8.89 -0.80 4.68
N ALA A 19 8.21 -1.26 5.71
CA ALA A 19 8.36 -2.64 6.16
C ALA A 19 7.92 -3.62 5.09
N ARG A 20 6.84 -3.30 4.38
CA ARG A 20 6.35 -4.18 3.33
C ARG A 20 7.27 -4.20 2.11
N SER A 21 7.98 -3.12 1.87
CA SER A 21 8.86 -3.04 0.70
C SER A 21 10.15 -3.84 0.87
N GLY A 22 10.53 -4.11 2.09
CA GLY A 22 11.79 -4.78 2.36
C GLY A 22 13.01 -3.92 2.15
N ARG A 23 12.83 -2.61 1.94
CA ARG A 23 13.92 -1.68 1.76
C ARG A 23 14.24 -0.98 3.06
N ASP A 24 15.47 -0.48 3.19
CA ASP A 24 15.81 0.25 4.40
C ASP A 24 15.62 1.76 4.20
N GLN A 25 15.69 2.49 5.31
CA GLN A 25 15.44 3.92 5.29
C GLN A 25 16.44 4.67 4.42
N LYS A 26 17.68 4.26 4.46
CA LYS A 26 18.72 4.95 3.71
C LYS A 26 18.47 4.84 2.22
N GLU A 27 18.07 3.67 1.79
CA GLU A 27 17.81 3.43 0.37
C GLU A 27 16.65 4.28 -0.13
N VAL A 28 15.57 4.31 0.65
CA VAL A 28 14.40 5.08 0.25
C VAL A 28 14.68 6.58 0.31
N ALA A 29 15.44 7.01 1.31
CA ALA A 29 15.83 8.43 1.40
C ALA A 29 16.59 8.86 0.17
N GLU A 30 17.44 8.00 -0.33
CA GLU A 30 18.21 8.29 -1.54
C GLU A 30 17.30 8.48 -2.74
N VAL A 31 16.33 7.58 -2.88
CA VAL A 31 15.39 7.66 -4.00
C VAL A 31 14.58 8.95 -3.93
N VAL A 32 14.16 9.32 -2.73
CA VAL A 32 13.34 10.51 -2.54
C VAL A 32 14.19 11.79 -2.68
N GLY A 33 15.49 11.66 -2.48
CA GLY A 33 16.38 12.81 -2.61
C GLY A 33 16.51 13.62 -1.34
N VAL A 34 16.44 12.97 -0.18
CA VAL A 34 16.61 13.65 1.11
C VAL A 34 17.69 12.94 1.90
N ALA A 35 18.21 13.65 2.90
CA ALA A 35 19.20 13.08 3.78
C ALA A 35 18.57 11.98 4.62
N PRO A 36 19.33 10.94 4.98
CA PRO A 36 18.79 9.90 5.86
C PRO A 36 18.26 10.46 7.18
N SER A 37 18.86 11.52 7.69
CA SER A 37 18.39 12.13 8.92
C SER A 37 17.01 12.75 8.74
N THR A 38 16.77 13.35 7.57
CA THR A 38 15.45 13.92 7.27
C THR A 38 14.40 12.82 7.20
N PHE A 39 14.73 11.73 6.53
CA PHE A 39 13.83 10.60 6.43
C PHE A 39 13.51 10.04 7.82
N ASN A 40 14.52 9.95 8.66
CA ASN A 40 14.33 9.47 10.02
C ASN A 40 13.39 10.38 10.82
N GLU A 41 13.48 11.68 10.59
CA GLU A 41 12.57 12.61 11.25
C GLU A 41 11.12 12.36 10.85
N TRP A 42 10.91 12.01 9.59
CA TRP A 42 9.57 11.63 9.12
C TRP A 42 9.10 10.37 9.83
N MET A 43 9.99 9.38 9.94
CA MET A 43 9.65 8.11 10.60
C MET A 43 9.31 8.28 12.06
N ARG A 44 9.90 9.28 12.70
CA ARG A 44 9.70 9.54 14.12
C ARG A 44 8.64 10.59 14.39
N ALA A 45 7.90 10.98 13.37
CA ALA A 45 6.83 11.96 13.47
C ALA A 45 7.31 13.31 13.97
N LYS A 46 8.54 13.67 13.63
CA LYS A 46 9.09 14.97 14.02
C LYS A 46 8.88 16.02 12.96
N LYS A 47 8.80 15.59 11.71
CA LYS A 47 8.58 16.48 10.60
C LYS A 47 7.61 15.87 9.60
N TYR A 48 6.95 16.74 8.85
CA TYR A 48 6.04 16.33 7.80
C TYR A 48 6.66 16.68 6.45
N PRO A 49 6.70 15.78 5.49
CA PRO A 49 7.33 16.07 4.20
C PRO A 49 6.48 16.99 3.34
N ARG A 50 7.14 17.62 2.39
CA ARG A 50 6.45 18.43 1.39
C ARG A 50 5.70 17.51 0.43
N ILE A 51 4.70 18.08 -0.24
CA ILE A 51 3.84 17.27 -1.09
C ILE A 51 4.61 16.61 -2.23
N ASP A 52 5.62 17.25 -2.75
CA ASP A 52 6.41 16.67 -3.83
C ASP A 52 7.15 15.42 -3.36
N LYS A 53 7.60 15.42 -2.10
CA LYS A 53 8.25 14.23 -1.56
C LYS A 53 7.25 13.12 -1.32
N ILE A 54 6.04 13.48 -0.89
CA ILE A 54 4.98 12.49 -0.72
C ILE A 54 4.65 11.83 -2.05
N GLU A 55 4.64 12.59 -3.12
CA GLU A 55 4.39 12.03 -4.45
C GLU A 55 5.46 11.03 -4.85
N ILE A 56 6.72 11.37 -4.60
CA ILE A 56 7.82 10.47 -4.94
C ILE A 56 7.70 9.18 -4.13
N LEU A 57 7.39 9.30 -2.85
CA LEU A 57 7.23 8.12 -1.99
C LEU A 57 6.08 7.25 -2.47
N ALA A 58 4.95 7.86 -2.80
CA ALA A 58 3.80 7.12 -3.27
C ALA A 58 4.12 6.37 -4.56
N ASN A 59 4.79 7.03 -5.49
CA ASN A 59 5.19 6.39 -6.72
C ASN A 59 6.18 5.25 -6.48
N TYR A 60 7.09 5.47 -5.55
CA TYR A 60 8.09 4.46 -5.25
C TYR A 60 7.44 3.19 -4.67
N PHE A 61 6.50 3.37 -3.77
CA PHE A 61 5.81 2.24 -3.14
C PHE A 61 4.68 1.71 -4.00
N GLY A 62 4.32 2.40 -5.07
CA GLY A 62 3.23 1.96 -5.93
C GLY A 62 1.86 2.13 -5.28
N ILE A 63 1.69 3.20 -4.52
CA ILE A 63 0.46 3.47 -3.80
C ILE A 63 -0.01 4.88 -4.11
N LEU A 64 -1.19 5.22 -3.60
CA LEU A 64 -1.72 6.57 -3.73
C LEU A 64 -1.15 7.48 -2.64
N LYS A 65 -1.13 8.78 -2.93
CA LYS A 65 -0.70 9.74 -1.91
C LYS A 65 -1.58 9.64 -0.67
N SER A 66 -2.88 9.43 -0.87
CA SER A 66 -3.79 9.31 0.26
C SER A 66 -3.45 8.13 1.15
N ASP A 67 -2.86 7.09 0.58
CA ASP A 67 -2.45 5.94 1.39
C ASP A 67 -1.39 6.32 2.41
N LEU A 68 -0.61 7.37 2.11
CA LEU A 68 0.43 7.81 3.03
C LEU A 68 -0.08 8.83 4.04
N ILE A 69 -1.00 9.69 3.63
CA ILE A 69 -1.36 10.83 4.46
C ILE A 69 -2.67 10.66 5.21
N GLU A 70 -3.45 9.65 4.89
CA GLU A 70 -4.72 9.41 5.56
C GLU A 70 -4.61 8.22 6.51
N ASP A 71 -5.37 8.29 7.59
CA ASP A 71 -5.34 7.23 8.58
C ASP A 71 -6.42 6.20 8.28
N SER A 72 -6.06 5.24 7.44
CA SER A 72 -7.01 4.20 7.07
C SER A 72 -7.20 3.16 8.18
N SER A 73 -6.22 3.05 9.07
CA SER A 73 -6.33 2.05 10.13
C SER A 73 -7.33 2.46 11.20
N GLU A 74 -7.64 3.75 11.28
CA GLU A 74 -8.61 4.23 12.24
C GLU A 74 -10.00 3.73 11.90
N ASP A 75 -10.25 3.47 10.64
CA ASP A 75 -11.53 2.94 10.19
C ASP A 75 -11.62 1.44 10.37
N GLY A 76 -10.58 0.85 10.88
CA GLY A 76 -10.56 -0.57 11.16
C GLY A 76 -10.34 -1.44 9.95
N TYR A 77 -9.84 -0.89 8.88
CA TYR A 77 -9.61 -1.70 7.69
C TYR A 77 -8.44 -1.16 6.90
N SER A 78 -7.87 -2.02 6.06
CA SER A 78 -6.91 -1.60 5.06
C SER A 78 -7.52 -1.86 3.68
N PRO A 79 -7.13 -1.06 2.68
CA PRO A 79 -7.70 -1.23 1.34
C PRO A 79 -7.53 -2.62 0.76
N SER A 80 -6.47 -3.31 1.16
CA SER A 80 -6.20 -4.63 0.61
C SER A 80 -7.01 -5.73 1.27
N GLU A 81 -7.56 -5.47 2.46
CA GLU A 81 -8.27 -6.51 3.20
C GLU A 81 -9.75 -6.22 3.36
N LEU A 82 -10.06 -4.95 3.32
CA LEU A 82 -11.36 -4.45 3.70
C LEU A 82 -12.52 -5.10 2.97
N GLN A 83 -12.37 -5.28 1.69
CA GLN A 83 -13.47 -5.67 0.83
C GLN A 83 -13.64 -7.17 0.71
N LEU A 84 -12.77 -7.93 1.35
CA LEU A 84 -12.79 -9.37 1.14
C LEU A 84 -13.79 -10.05 2.08
N THR A 85 -14.77 -10.72 1.50
CA THR A 85 -15.66 -11.58 2.23
C THR A 85 -14.95 -12.89 2.55
N GLU A 86 -15.59 -13.72 3.38
CA GLU A 86 -15.03 -15.04 3.68
C GLU A 86 -14.80 -15.85 2.42
N GLY A 87 -15.77 -15.82 1.51
CA GLY A 87 -15.63 -16.54 0.26
C GLY A 87 -14.49 -16.04 -0.59
N GLU A 88 -14.32 -14.71 -0.60
CA GLU A 88 -13.24 -14.12 -1.38
C GLU A 88 -11.88 -14.47 -0.79
N LYS A 89 -11.77 -14.52 0.52
CA LYS A 89 -10.53 -14.92 1.15
C LYS A 89 -10.17 -16.35 0.81
N VAL A 90 -11.15 -17.23 0.84
CA VAL A 90 -10.93 -18.63 0.47
C VAL A 90 -10.50 -18.73 -0.98
N LEU A 91 -11.14 -17.95 -1.85
CA LEU A 91 -10.80 -17.96 -3.27
C LEU A 91 -9.38 -17.52 -3.50
N LEU A 92 -8.96 -16.46 -2.82
CA LEU A 92 -7.59 -15.97 -2.94
C LEU A 92 -6.60 -17.00 -2.45
N ASP A 93 -6.91 -17.65 -1.34
CA ASP A 93 -6.03 -18.66 -0.80
C ASP A 93 -5.88 -19.82 -1.77
N LEU A 94 -6.99 -20.27 -2.34
CA LEU A 94 -6.96 -21.36 -3.32
C LEU A 94 -6.19 -20.96 -4.56
N PHE A 95 -6.40 -19.74 -5.01
CA PHE A 95 -5.69 -19.23 -6.18
C PHE A 95 -4.18 -19.22 -5.95
N ASN A 96 -3.77 -18.80 -4.75
CA ASN A 96 -2.35 -18.72 -4.43
C ASN A 96 -1.70 -20.08 -4.34
N ARG A 97 -2.48 -21.13 -4.12
CA ARG A 97 -1.97 -22.50 -4.08
C ARG A 97 -1.82 -23.11 -5.47
N VAL A 98 -2.43 -22.48 -6.45
CA VAL A 98 -2.36 -22.97 -7.82
C VAL A 98 -1.00 -22.65 -8.40
N PRO A 99 -0.35 -23.58 -9.11
CA PRO A 99 0.91 -23.29 -9.78
C PRO A 99 0.77 -22.12 -10.73
N GLU A 100 1.86 -21.39 -10.88
CA GLU A 100 1.83 -20.15 -11.65
C GLU A 100 1.32 -20.35 -13.06
N ASP A 101 1.73 -21.45 -13.70
CA ASP A 101 1.32 -21.71 -15.06
C ASP A 101 -0.18 -22.02 -15.18
N GLN A 102 -0.79 -22.47 -14.09
CA GLN A 102 -2.21 -22.75 -14.10
C GLN A 102 -3.04 -21.56 -13.61
N GLN A 103 -2.41 -20.61 -12.98
CA GLN A 103 -3.13 -19.43 -12.51
C GLN A 103 -3.74 -18.66 -13.67
N GLN A 104 -3.07 -18.63 -14.80
CA GLN A 104 -3.60 -17.96 -15.98
C GLN A 104 -4.88 -18.62 -16.47
N LEU A 105 -4.91 -19.93 -16.43
CA LEU A 105 -6.10 -20.67 -16.83
C LEU A 105 -7.27 -20.34 -15.91
N VAL A 106 -7.00 -20.31 -14.60
CA VAL A 106 -8.03 -19.97 -13.64
C VAL A 106 -8.58 -18.58 -13.89
N LEU A 107 -7.69 -17.62 -14.16
CA LEU A 107 -8.11 -16.26 -14.47
C LEU A 107 -8.98 -16.19 -15.71
N GLN A 108 -8.62 -16.98 -16.71
CA GLN A 108 -9.43 -17.03 -17.94
C GLN A 108 -10.83 -17.55 -17.65
N MET A 109 -10.92 -18.57 -16.82
CA MET A 109 -12.21 -19.14 -16.46
C MET A 109 -13.06 -18.14 -15.71
N ILE A 110 -12.46 -17.39 -14.80
CA ILE A 110 -13.17 -16.38 -14.05
C ILE A 110 -13.66 -15.27 -14.97
N ARG A 111 -12.79 -14.84 -15.88
CA ARG A 111 -13.15 -13.78 -16.81
C ARG A 111 -14.29 -14.20 -17.73
N ALA A 112 -14.24 -15.45 -18.17
CA ALA A 112 -15.31 -15.96 -19.03
C ALA A 112 -16.64 -15.99 -18.29
N ALA A 113 -16.61 -16.40 -17.02
CA ALA A 113 -17.84 -16.42 -16.23
C ALA A 113 -18.39 -15.03 -16.01
N LEU A 114 -17.52 -14.08 -15.70
CA LEU A 114 -17.96 -12.71 -15.50
C LEU A 114 -18.43 -12.08 -16.79
N GLY A 115 -17.75 -12.37 -17.88
CA GLY A 115 -18.17 -11.88 -19.18
C GLY A 115 -19.52 -12.39 -19.58
N SER A 116 -19.77 -13.67 -19.31
CA SER A 116 -21.07 -14.26 -19.58
C SER A 116 -22.18 -13.56 -18.82
N GLN A 117 -21.90 -13.24 -17.58
CA GLN A 117 -22.90 -12.58 -16.73
C GLN A 117 -23.07 -11.11 -17.08
N GLY A 118 -22.04 -10.52 -17.63
CA GLY A 118 -22.09 -9.12 -17.99
C GLY A 118 -22.87 -8.83 -19.25
N GLN A 119 -23.29 -9.87 -19.93
CA GLN A 119 -24.09 -9.71 -21.14
C GLN A 119 -25.56 -9.40 -20.79
#